data_743bab3114b30088670f80e835c26f5f
#
_entry.id   743bab3114b30088670f80e835c26f5f
#
_cell.length_a   1.000
_cell.length_b   1.000
_cell.length_c   1.000
_cell.angle_alpha   90.00
_cell.angle_beta   90.00
_cell.angle_gamma   90.00
#
_symmetry.space_group_name_H-M   'P 1'
#
loop_
_entity.id
_entity.type
_entity.pdbx_description
1 polymer ?
#
loop_
_entity_poly.entity_id
_entity_poly.type
_entity_poly.pdbx_seq_one_letter_code
_entity_poly.pdbx_strand_id
1 'polypeptide(L)'
;MATLVFDQEYRIARDTPSDINEHIEVLKNLADSVEHVTEMGTRTGVSTRAFLAADVTLRAYDLFLDDYVTQLFELAQKEGKDAKYIGANVLETEIDETDLLFIDTWHCYDQLYAELTKHAPKVKKYIAFHDTQTYGTRSEEFMGRVGCNGLFPAIIHYMIDNPDVWRFKTHRTNNNGLSVIERI
;
A
#
# COMPACT_ATOMS: atom_id res chain seq x y z
N MET A 1 -7.40 24.36 7.86
CA MET A 1 -6.17 24.11 8.68
C MET A 1 -5.71 22.67 8.57
N ALA A 2 -6.59 21.67 8.52
CA ALA A 2 -6.25 20.25 8.33
C ALA A 2 -5.38 19.99 7.11
N THR A 3 -5.73 20.54 5.97
CA THR A 3 -4.99 20.40 4.71
C THR A 3 -3.52 20.78 4.85
N LEU A 4 -3.20 21.83 5.60
CA LEU A 4 -1.82 22.33 5.74
C LEU A 4 -0.91 21.38 6.52
N VAL A 5 -1.43 20.66 7.53
CA VAL A 5 -0.62 19.72 8.32
C VAL A 5 -0.27 18.50 7.49
N PHE A 6 -1.26 17.88 6.84
CA PHE A 6 -1.01 16.68 6.03
C PHE A 6 -0.24 16.99 4.75
N ASP A 7 -0.38 18.20 4.18
CA ASP A 7 0.50 18.66 3.10
C ASP A 7 1.95 18.80 3.56
N GLN A 8 2.19 19.22 4.80
CA GLN A 8 3.53 19.28 5.38
C GLN A 8 4.09 17.87 5.61
N GLU A 9 3.32 16.96 6.20
CA GLU A 9 3.70 15.57 6.42
C GLU A 9 4.02 14.85 5.09
N TYR A 10 3.21 15.06 4.07
CA TYR A 10 3.46 14.57 2.72
C TYR A 10 4.80 15.08 2.16
N ARG A 11 5.08 16.39 2.29
CA ARG A 11 6.35 16.97 1.82
C ARG A 11 7.55 16.37 2.57
N ILE A 12 7.44 16.19 3.88
CA ILE A 12 8.48 15.54 4.69
C ILE A 12 8.70 14.11 4.17
N ALA A 13 7.64 13.33 3.96
CA ALA A 13 7.76 11.96 3.45
C ALA A 13 8.40 11.89 2.06
N ARG A 14 8.04 12.83 1.16
CA ARG A 14 8.58 12.90 -0.19
C ARG A 14 10.05 13.33 -0.22
N ASP A 15 10.42 14.34 0.58
CA ASP A 15 11.71 15.02 0.48
C ASP A 15 12.78 14.41 1.42
N THR A 16 12.37 13.55 2.36
CA THR A 16 13.30 12.84 3.26
C THR A 16 13.66 11.47 2.64
N PRO A 17 14.95 11.20 2.40
CA PRO A 17 15.37 9.91 1.86
C PRO A 17 14.88 8.73 2.70
N SER A 18 14.23 7.78 2.04
CA SER A 18 13.78 6.51 2.60
C SER A 18 13.75 5.44 1.50
N ASP A 19 13.32 4.25 1.83
CA ASP A 19 13.17 3.14 0.88
C ASP A 19 11.98 3.31 -0.09
N ILE A 20 11.09 4.30 0.14
CA ILE A 20 9.88 4.54 -0.65
C ILE A 20 9.67 6.01 -1.05
N ASN A 21 10.48 6.94 -0.56
CA ASN A 21 10.21 8.38 -0.70
C ASN A 21 10.04 8.86 -2.15
N GLU A 22 10.74 8.26 -3.11
CA GLU A 22 10.64 8.61 -4.53
C GLU A 22 9.30 8.19 -5.17
N HIS A 23 8.51 7.37 -4.48
CA HIS A 23 7.20 6.90 -4.92
C HIS A 23 6.03 7.66 -4.27
N ILE A 24 6.30 8.49 -3.26
CA ILE A 24 5.27 9.20 -2.48
C ILE A 24 4.39 10.09 -3.36
N GLU A 25 4.97 10.76 -4.36
CA GLU A 25 4.19 11.55 -5.32
C GLU A 25 3.27 10.69 -6.18
N VAL A 26 3.73 9.51 -6.60
CA VAL A 26 2.90 8.59 -7.39
C VAL A 26 1.74 8.08 -6.57
N LEU A 27 1.99 7.67 -5.32
CA LEU A 27 0.96 7.20 -4.39
C LEU A 27 -0.07 8.29 -4.08
N LYS A 28 0.39 9.53 -3.86
CA LYS A 28 -0.50 10.69 -3.68
C LYS A 28 -1.39 10.93 -4.91
N ASN A 29 -0.81 10.90 -6.13
CA ASN A 29 -1.56 11.11 -7.37
C ASN A 29 -2.58 9.98 -7.63
N LEU A 30 -2.26 8.73 -7.25
CA LEU A 30 -3.23 7.64 -7.29
C LEU A 30 -4.37 7.89 -6.30
N ALA A 31 -4.05 8.27 -5.06
CA ALA A 31 -5.04 8.57 -4.03
C ALA A 31 -5.95 9.75 -4.44
N ASP A 32 -5.42 10.81 -5.04
CA ASP A 32 -6.21 11.96 -5.52
C ASP A 32 -7.22 11.61 -6.63
N SER A 33 -7.09 10.43 -7.24
CA SER A 33 -7.98 9.95 -8.30
C SER A 33 -9.05 8.97 -7.84
N VAL A 34 -9.16 8.74 -6.53
CA VAL A 34 -10.04 7.73 -5.92
C VAL A 34 -10.74 8.28 -4.68
N GLU A 35 -11.70 7.53 -4.14
CA GLU A 35 -12.46 7.92 -2.93
C GLU A 35 -12.06 7.09 -1.71
N HIS A 36 -11.62 5.85 -1.91
CA HIS A 36 -11.24 4.94 -0.83
C HIS A 36 -9.87 4.29 -1.10
N VAL A 37 -8.98 4.40 -0.10
CA VAL A 37 -7.67 3.75 -0.08
C VAL A 37 -7.60 2.74 1.06
N THR A 38 -7.12 1.55 0.73
CA THR A 38 -6.69 0.56 1.72
C THR A 38 -5.18 0.39 1.62
N GLU A 39 -4.49 0.55 2.75
CA GLU A 39 -3.05 0.36 2.90
C GLU A 39 -2.78 -0.88 3.74
N MET A 40 -1.95 -1.80 3.25
CA MET A 40 -1.47 -2.98 3.97
C MET A 40 0.03 -2.89 4.17
N GLY A 41 0.47 -2.81 5.44
CA GLY A 41 1.84 -2.50 5.83
C GLY A 41 2.08 -0.99 5.91
N THR A 42 2.05 -0.45 7.12
CA THR A 42 2.27 0.99 7.37
C THR A 42 3.68 1.28 7.89
N ARG A 43 4.24 0.32 8.63
CA ARG A 43 5.52 0.46 9.31
C ARG A 43 5.62 1.80 10.06
N THR A 44 6.43 2.74 9.56
CA THR A 44 6.61 4.09 10.14
C THR A 44 5.80 5.18 9.43
N GLY A 45 4.84 4.79 8.58
CA GLY A 45 3.87 5.69 7.97
C GLY A 45 4.38 6.60 6.86
N VAL A 46 5.44 6.21 6.13
CA VAL A 46 5.95 7.06 5.04
C VAL A 46 4.94 7.13 3.90
N SER A 47 4.42 6.00 3.42
CA SER A 47 3.34 5.91 2.42
C SER A 47 2.02 6.46 2.95
N THR A 48 1.69 6.19 4.21
CA THR A 48 0.49 6.66 4.90
C THR A 48 0.31 8.18 4.80
N ARG A 49 1.41 8.96 4.87
CA ARG A 49 1.39 10.42 4.75
C ARG A 49 0.93 10.89 3.37
N ALA A 50 1.22 10.14 2.30
CA ALA A 50 0.69 10.45 0.98
C ALA A 50 -0.83 10.28 0.94
N PHE A 51 -1.34 9.22 1.54
CA PHE A 51 -2.78 8.94 1.59
C PHE A 51 -3.53 9.89 2.51
N LEU A 52 -2.97 10.24 3.68
CA LEU A 52 -3.56 11.24 4.57
C LEU A 52 -3.59 12.66 3.97
N ALA A 53 -2.68 12.98 3.04
CA ALA A 53 -2.71 14.26 2.33
C ALA A 53 -3.75 14.31 1.20
N ALA A 54 -4.33 13.18 0.79
CA ALA A 54 -5.45 13.12 -0.15
C ALA A 54 -6.79 13.27 0.58
N ASP A 55 -7.84 13.62 -0.16
CA ASP A 55 -9.22 13.67 0.37
C ASP A 55 -9.92 12.33 0.13
N VAL A 56 -9.54 11.33 0.92
CA VAL A 56 -10.00 9.94 0.78
C VAL A 56 -10.41 9.35 2.13
N THR A 57 -11.28 8.35 2.09
CA THR A 57 -11.43 7.38 3.17
C THR A 57 -10.20 6.49 3.20
N LEU A 58 -9.50 6.41 4.35
CA LEU A 58 -8.28 5.60 4.51
C LEU A 58 -8.49 4.49 5.54
N ARG A 59 -8.19 3.26 5.15
CA ARG A 59 -8.09 2.10 6.05
C ARG A 59 -6.68 1.53 5.96
N ALA A 60 -5.89 1.69 7.00
CA ALA A 60 -4.51 1.23 7.05
C ALA A 60 -4.35 0.09 8.06
N TYR A 61 -3.65 -0.96 7.65
CA TYR A 61 -3.47 -2.18 8.41
C TYR A 61 -2.00 -2.46 8.64
N ASP A 62 -1.65 -2.88 9.86
CA ASP A 62 -0.32 -3.42 10.19
C ASP A 62 -0.45 -4.47 11.29
N LEU A 63 0.53 -5.38 11.38
CA LEU A 63 0.64 -6.33 12.48
C LEU A 63 1.02 -5.63 13.80
N PHE A 64 1.83 -4.57 13.70
CA PHE A 64 2.36 -3.82 14.82
C PHE A 64 2.01 -2.35 14.66
N LEU A 65 1.26 -1.80 15.61
CA LEU A 65 0.92 -0.39 15.59
C LEU A 65 2.11 0.46 16.05
N ASP A 66 2.52 1.40 15.20
CA ASP A 66 3.53 2.40 15.51
C ASP A 66 2.88 3.60 16.21
N ASP A 67 3.52 4.09 17.27
CA ASP A 67 2.99 5.20 18.08
C ASP A 67 2.88 6.51 17.30
N TYR A 68 3.84 6.80 16.42
CA TYR A 68 3.81 7.99 15.59
C TYR A 68 2.69 7.91 14.55
N VAL A 69 2.54 6.77 13.89
CA VAL A 69 1.44 6.54 12.93
C VAL A 69 0.09 6.63 13.64
N THR A 70 -0.02 6.07 14.85
CA THR A 70 -1.23 6.19 15.68
C THR A 70 -1.59 7.66 15.93
N GLN A 71 -0.62 8.50 16.29
CA GLN A 71 -0.84 9.93 16.50
C GLN A 71 -1.26 10.65 15.21
N LEU A 72 -0.71 10.27 14.03
CA LEU A 72 -1.14 10.82 12.75
C LEU A 72 -2.62 10.52 12.46
N PHE A 73 -3.07 9.29 12.75
CA PHE A 73 -4.48 8.91 12.57
C PHE A 73 -5.40 9.59 13.57
N GLU A 74 -5.00 9.75 14.83
CA GLU A 74 -5.76 10.53 15.81
C GLU A 74 -5.92 11.99 15.38
N LEU A 75 -4.84 12.58 14.84
CA LEU A 75 -4.90 13.94 14.29
C LEU A 75 -5.83 14.00 13.07
N ALA A 76 -5.74 13.02 12.15
CA ALA A 76 -6.60 12.95 10.98
C ALA A 76 -8.09 12.91 11.36
N GLN A 77 -8.45 12.10 12.37
CA GLN A 77 -9.82 12.02 12.88
C GLN A 77 -10.27 13.33 13.53
N LYS A 78 -9.40 14.00 14.31
CA LYS A 78 -9.69 15.32 14.91
C LYS A 78 -9.94 16.40 13.86
N GLU A 79 -9.26 16.30 12.72
CA GLU A 79 -9.42 17.21 11.58
C GLU A 79 -10.55 16.78 10.63
N GLY A 80 -11.35 15.77 11.01
CA GLY A 80 -12.55 15.34 10.29
C GLY A 80 -12.31 14.39 9.12
N LYS A 81 -11.12 13.81 9.00
CA LYS A 81 -10.85 12.78 7.97
C LYS A 81 -11.44 11.42 8.41
N ASP A 82 -12.01 10.70 7.45
CA ASP A 82 -12.41 9.31 7.66
C ASP A 82 -11.18 8.39 7.47
N ALA A 83 -10.38 8.29 8.51
CA ALA A 83 -9.16 7.51 8.53
C ALA A 83 -9.10 6.58 9.75
N LYS A 84 -8.70 5.32 9.55
CA LYS A 84 -8.55 4.33 10.63
C LYS A 84 -7.24 3.59 10.48
N TYR A 85 -6.51 3.43 11.59
CA TYR A 85 -5.33 2.58 11.74
C TYR A 85 -5.70 1.33 12.51
N ILE A 86 -5.46 0.15 11.95
CA ILE A 86 -6.02 -1.12 12.40
C ILE A 86 -4.89 -2.12 12.60
N GLY A 87 -4.70 -2.55 13.86
CA GLY A 87 -3.76 -3.62 14.21
C GLY A 87 -4.36 -4.97 13.87
N ALA A 88 -3.98 -5.57 12.73
CA ALA A 88 -4.52 -6.84 12.30
C ALA A 88 -3.62 -7.56 11.29
N ASN A 89 -3.69 -8.90 11.29
CA ASN A 89 -3.16 -9.71 10.21
C ASN A 89 -4.10 -9.63 9.00
N VAL A 90 -3.62 -9.07 7.89
CA VAL A 90 -4.43 -8.89 6.68
C VAL A 90 -4.91 -10.22 6.09
N LEU A 91 -4.18 -11.32 6.30
CA LEU A 91 -4.64 -12.65 5.87
C LEU A 91 -5.83 -13.19 6.68
N GLU A 92 -6.04 -12.67 7.88
CA GLU A 92 -7.13 -13.08 8.79
C GLU A 92 -8.30 -12.06 8.81
N THR A 93 -8.09 -10.88 8.24
CA THR A 93 -9.02 -9.75 8.29
C THR A 93 -9.72 -9.56 6.94
N GLU A 94 -11.00 -9.20 6.96
CA GLU A 94 -11.73 -8.73 5.79
C GLU A 94 -11.61 -7.21 5.66
N ILE A 95 -11.30 -6.73 4.45
CA ILE A 95 -11.32 -5.29 4.16
C ILE A 95 -12.66 -4.87 3.57
N ASP A 96 -12.95 -3.57 3.63
CA ASP A 96 -14.05 -2.97 2.88
C ASP A 96 -13.75 -2.95 1.37
N GLU A 97 -14.77 -2.67 0.54
CA GLU A 97 -14.52 -2.34 -0.86
C GLU A 97 -13.64 -1.08 -0.95
N THR A 98 -12.67 -1.10 -1.85
CA THR A 98 -11.69 -0.01 -1.98
C THR A 98 -11.41 0.30 -3.46
N ASP A 99 -11.04 1.53 -3.75
CA ASP A 99 -10.64 1.90 -5.12
C ASP A 99 -9.15 1.65 -5.36
N LEU A 100 -8.32 1.92 -4.35
CA LEU A 100 -6.88 1.69 -4.37
C LEU A 100 -6.49 0.79 -3.20
N LEU A 101 -5.88 -0.35 -3.50
CA LEU A 101 -5.21 -1.21 -2.53
C LEU A 101 -3.70 -1.00 -2.70
N PHE A 102 -3.02 -0.54 -1.65
CA PHE A 102 -1.57 -0.49 -1.58
C PHE A 102 -1.06 -1.62 -0.69
N ILE A 103 -0.10 -2.41 -1.19
CA ILE A 103 0.47 -3.57 -0.49
C ILE A 103 1.98 -3.37 -0.33
N ASP A 104 2.42 -3.32 0.93
CA ASP A 104 3.82 -3.21 1.35
C ASP A 104 4.04 -4.07 2.63
N THR A 105 3.67 -5.34 2.53
CA THR A 105 3.74 -6.34 3.60
C THR A 105 4.99 -7.23 3.45
N TRP A 106 4.96 -8.48 3.89
CA TRP A 106 6.07 -9.40 3.70
C TRP A 106 6.30 -9.73 2.21
N HIS A 107 7.51 -9.47 1.71
CA HIS A 107 7.84 -9.53 0.29
C HIS A 107 8.19 -10.95 -0.17
N CYS A 108 7.18 -11.79 -0.29
CA CYS A 108 7.30 -13.13 -0.87
C CYS A 108 6.04 -13.52 -1.66
N TYR A 109 6.20 -14.53 -2.52
CA TYR A 109 5.11 -15.04 -3.35
C TYR A 109 3.90 -15.46 -2.54
N ASP A 110 4.12 -16.29 -1.50
CA ASP A 110 3.01 -16.93 -0.76
C ASP A 110 2.13 -15.89 -0.07
N GLN A 111 2.76 -14.88 0.56
CA GLN A 111 2.05 -13.78 1.23
C GLN A 111 1.26 -12.96 0.21
N LEU A 112 1.93 -12.46 -0.83
CA LEU A 112 1.28 -11.58 -1.80
C LEU A 112 0.18 -12.30 -2.58
N TYR A 113 0.38 -13.56 -2.98
CA TYR A 113 -0.64 -14.31 -3.69
C TYR A 113 -1.89 -14.56 -2.83
N ALA A 114 -1.70 -14.84 -1.53
CA ALA A 114 -2.81 -14.97 -0.58
C ALA A 114 -3.56 -13.64 -0.38
N GLU A 115 -2.84 -12.52 -0.25
CA GLU A 115 -3.42 -11.17 -0.15
C GLU A 115 -4.23 -10.82 -1.42
N LEU A 116 -3.67 -11.06 -2.60
CA LEU A 116 -4.36 -10.82 -3.87
C LEU A 116 -5.62 -11.68 -4.00
N THR A 117 -5.53 -12.97 -3.70
CA THR A 117 -6.67 -13.89 -3.78
C THR A 117 -7.81 -13.44 -2.87
N LYS A 118 -7.48 -12.95 -1.67
CA LYS A 118 -8.45 -12.55 -0.67
C LYS A 118 -9.04 -11.16 -0.94
N HIS A 119 -8.20 -10.18 -1.29
CA HIS A 119 -8.57 -8.78 -1.25
C HIS A 119 -8.78 -8.13 -2.62
N ALA A 120 -8.09 -8.58 -3.66
CA ALA A 120 -8.23 -7.96 -4.99
C ALA A 120 -9.65 -8.04 -5.59
N PRO A 121 -10.52 -9.02 -5.26
CA PRO A 121 -11.92 -8.97 -5.67
C PRO A 121 -12.70 -7.74 -5.18
N LYS A 122 -12.25 -7.11 -4.07
CA LYS A 122 -12.86 -5.92 -3.48
C LYS A 122 -12.29 -4.60 -4.03
N VAL A 123 -11.28 -4.67 -4.90
CA VAL A 123 -10.61 -3.49 -5.46
C VAL A 123 -11.26 -3.05 -6.76
N LYS A 124 -11.62 -1.76 -6.85
CA LYS A 124 -12.36 -1.21 -7.98
C LYS A 124 -11.50 -0.64 -9.10
N LYS A 125 -10.29 -0.10 -8.76
CA LYS A 125 -9.47 0.60 -9.76
C LYS A 125 -8.01 0.15 -9.80
N TYR A 126 -7.29 0.24 -8.68
CA TYR A 126 -5.84 0.09 -8.67
C TYR A 126 -5.37 -0.85 -7.56
N ILE A 127 -4.33 -1.64 -7.86
CA ILE A 127 -3.50 -2.29 -6.84
C ILE A 127 -2.07 -1.82 -7.07
N ALA A 128 -1.44 -1.28 -6.03
CA ALA A 128 -0.05 -0.83 -6.04
C ALA A 128 0.79 -1.70 -5.09
N PHE A 129 1.99 -2.07 -5.54
CA PHE A 129 2.92 -2.95 -4.83
C PHE A 129 4.26 -2.26 -4.68
N HIS A 130 4.76 -2.17 -3.46
CA HIS A 130 6.12 -1.69 -3.22
C HIS A 130 7.14 -2.84 -3.27
N ASP A 131 8.42 -2.50 -3.21
CA ASP A 131 9.57 -3.43 -3.21
C ASP A 131 9.67 -4.38 -4.41
N THR A 132 8.97 -4.08 -5.49
CA THR A 132 8.89 -4.97 -6.67
C THR A 132 10.19 -5.06 -7.46
N GLN A 133 11.17 -4.19 -7.25
CA GLN A 133 12.51 -4.33 -7.83
C GLN A 133 13.43 -5.13 -6.90
N THR A 134 13.43 -4.84 -5.61
CA THR A 134 14.32 -5.49 -4.64
C THR A 134 13.91 -6.94 -4.40
N TYR A 135 12.63 -7.19 -4.25
CA TYR A 135 12.07 -8.53 -3.99
C TYR A 135 11.21 -9.05 -5.16
N GLY A 136 11.41 -8.53 -6.36
CA GLY A 136 10.62 -8.93 -7.53
C GLY A 136 10.73 -10.42 -7.87
N THR A 137 11.93 -11.00 -7.78
CA THR A 137 12.18 -12.40 -8.13
C THR A 137 12.66 -13.27 -6.98
N ARG A 138 12.96 -12.70 -5.82
CA ARG A 138 13.42 -13.38 -4.61
C ARG A 138 12.60 -12.99 -3.41
N SER A 139 12.44 -13.91 -2.45
CA SER A 139 11.78 -13.62 -1.18
C SER A 139 12.64 -12.78 -0.26
N GLU A 140 11.99 -11.96 0.55
CA GLU A 140 12.55 -11.40 1.77
C GLU A 140 12.63 -12.46 2.86
N GLU A 141 13.66 -12.38 3.73
CA GLU A 141 13.67 -13.07 5.01
C GLU A 141 12.93 -12.22 6.05
N PHE A 142 11.83 -12.73 6.58
CA PHE A 142 11.05 -12.06 7.61
C PHE A 142 10.85 -12.96 8.83
N MET A 143 11.25 -12.51 10.02
CA MET A 143 11.14 -13.24 11.29
C MET A 143 11.74 -14.66 11.22
N GLY A 144 12.89 -14.83 10.55
CA GLY A 144 13.56 -16.12 10.37
C GLY A 144 12.86 -17.06 9.37
N ARG A 145 11.93 -16.58 8.59
CA ARG A 145 11.24 -17.31 7.51
C ARG A 145 11.64 -16.75 6.16
N VAL A 146 11.85 -17.64 5.21
CA VAL A 146 12.08 -17.30 3.79
C VAL A 146 10.95 -17.94 3.00
N GLY A 147 10.18 -17.12 2.28
CA GLY A 147 9.13 -17.60 1.38
C GLY A 147 9.73 -18.18 0.10
N CYS A 148 8.90 -18.77 -0.74
CA CYS A 148 9.30 -19.16 -2.08
C CYS A 148 9.12 -17.98 -3.04
N ASN A 149 10.07 -17.74 -3.94
CA ASN A 149 9.99 -16.70 -4.97
C ASN A 149 9.69 -15.27 -4.44
N GLY A 150 9.73 -14.30 -5.34
CA GLY A 150 9.43 -12.91 -5.05
C GLY A 150 8.01 -12.48 -5.47
N LEU A 151 7.82 -11.17 -5.56
CA LEU A 151 6.52 -10.55 -5.78
C LEU A 151 6.00 -10.70 -7.22
N PHE A 152 6.86 -10.59 -8.24
CA PHE A 152 6.41 -10.68 -9.64
C PHE A 152 5.74 -12.00 -9.99
N PRO A 153 6.27 -13.18 -9.61
CA PRO A 153 5.55 -14.43 -9.83
C PRO A 153 4.14 -14.43 -9.26
N ALA A 154 3.90 -13.84 -8.07
CA ALA A 154 2.58 -13.75 -7.48
C ALA A 154 1.64 -12.83 -8.27
N ILE A 155 2.11 -11.64 -8.66
CA ILE A 155 1.34 -10.68 -9.46
C ILE A 155 0.94 -11.29 -10.81
N ILE A 156 1.91 -11.87 -11.53
CA ILE A 156 1.66 -12.48 -12.84
C ILE A 156 0.73 -13.67 -12.75
N HIS A 157 0.95 -14.55 -11.76
CA HIS A 157 0.08 -15.72 -11.55
C HIS A 157 -1.36 -15.28 -11.26
N TYR A 158 -1.54 -14.30 -10.38
CA TYR A 158 -2.87 -13.76 -10.09
C TYR A 158 -3.54 -13.17 -11.34
N MET A 159 -2.80 -12.44 -12.18
CA MET A 159 -3.33 -11.89 -13.44
C MET A 159 -3.69 -12.99 -14.46
N ILE A 160 -2.93 -14.08 -14.52
CA ILE A 160 -3.22 -15.25 -15.37
C ILE A 160 -4.51 -15.94 -14.90
N ASP A 161 -4.71 -16.10 -13.60
CA ASP A 161 -5.91 -16.70 -13.02
C ASP A 161 -7.16 -15.82 -13.16
N ASN A 162 -6.97 -14.52 -13.39
CA ASN A 162 -8.03 -13.53 -13.57
C ASN A 162 -7.85 -12.80 -14.92
N PRO A 163 -7.99 -13.50 -16.06
CA PRO A 163 -7.76 -12.92 -17.36
C PRO A 163 -8.75 -11.79 -17.64
N ASP A 164 -8.30 -10.76 -18.35
CA ASP A 164 -9.10 -9.60 -18.76
C ASP A 164 -9.66 -8.74 -17.61
N VAL A 165 -9.15 -8.95 -16.37
CA VAL A 165 -9.54 -8.14 -15.22
C VAL A 165 -8.52 -7.05 -14.92
N TRP A 166 -7.23 -7.34 -15.08
CA TRP A 166 -6.13 -6.47 -14.69
C TRP A 166 -5.12 -6.30 -15.81
N ARG A 167 -4.54 -5.09 -15.91
CA ARG A 167 -3.38 -4.81 -16.76
C ARG A 167 -2.34 -4.00 -15.99
N PHE A 168 -1.07 -4.09 -16.39
CA PHE A 168 -0.04 -3.21 -15.86
C PHE A 168 -0.30 -1.76 -16.28
N LYS A 169 -0.27 -0.86 -15.28
CA LYS A 169 -0.36 0.59 -15.48
C LYS A 169 1.03 1.22 -15.50
N THR A 170 1.86 0.87 -14.52
CA THR A 170 3.23 1.36 -14.43
C THR A 170 4.12 0.39 -13.66
N HIS A 171 5.40 0.45 -13.96
CA HIS A 171 6.45 -0.21 -13.20
C HIS A 171 7.64 0.74 -13.11
N ARG A 172 8.11 1.01 -11.91
CA ARG A 172 9.29 1.82 -11.60
C ARG A 172 10.33 0.96 -10.92
N THR A 173 11.60 1.12 -11.28
CA THR A 173 12.70 0.30 -10.78
C THR A 173 13.57 1.00 -9.74
N ASN A 174 13.42 2.32 -9.59
CA ASN A 174 14.10 3.11 -8.55
C ASN A 174 13.49 2.85 -7.16
N ASN A 175 14.21 3.22 -6.11
CA ASN A 175 13.77 3.24 -4.71
C ASN A 175 12.99 1.96 -4.31
N ASN A 176 13.65 0.79 -4.51
CA ASN A 176 13.16 -0.57 -4.31
C ASN A 176 12.06 -1.06 -5.28
N GLY A 177 11.50 -0.17 -6.07
CA GLY A 177 10.50 -0.50 -7.08
C GLY A 177 9.06 -0.31 -6.65
N LEU A 178 8.26 0.24 -7.56
CA LEU A 178 6.80 0.35 -7.43
C LEU A 178 6.14 -0.18 -8.68
N SER A 179 5.25 -1.14 -8.54
CA SER A 179 4.39 -1.63 -9.61
C SER A 179 2.93 -1.28 -9.33
N VAL A 180 2.20 -0.93 -10.37
CA VAL A 180 0.76 -0.67 -10.27
C VAL A 180 0.05 -1.44 -11.38
N ILE A 181 -1.00 -2.17 -11.01
CA ILE A 181 -1.97 -2.73 -11.94
C ILE A 181 -3.28 -1.96 -11.83
N GLU A 182 -4.00 -1.86 -12.93
CA GLU A 182 -5.32 -1.22 -12.98
C GLU A 182 -6.36 -2.19 -13.51
N ARG A 183 -7.59 -2.04 -13.03
CA ARG A 183 -8.73 -2.83 -13.51
C ARG A 183 -9.13 -2.35 -14.91
N ILE A 184 -9.40 -3.29 -15.81
CA ILE A 184 -9.81 -3.03 -17.21
C ILE A 184 -11.30 -2.72 -17.27
#